data_b60afa7846f5c023cd87273190ef586e
#
_entry.id   b60afa7846f5c023cd87273190ef586e
#
_cell.length_a   1.000
_cell.length_b   1.000
_cell.length_c   1.000
_cell.angle_alpha   90.00
_cell.angle_beta   90.00
_cell.angle_gamma   90.00
#
_symmetry.space_group_name_H-M   'P 1'
#
loop_
_entity.id
_entity.type
_entity.pdbx_description
1 polymer ?
#
loop_
_entity_poly.entity_id
_entity_poly.type
_entity_poly.pdbx_seq_one_letter_code
_entity_poly.pdbx_strand_id
1 'polypeptide(L)'
;MKKLLLILATTLAVMAADAAGEWKATAEGPNGAMERTLSLKVDGSKLTGETVSSFIGKSVIEEGKIDGDSFTFAITAKIQDNEMKIAYKGKVTGKDTMTLTSEVGGNSIEWKATRVK
;
A
#
# COMPACT_ATOMS: atom_id res chain seq x y z
N MET A 1 12.76 24.95 -26.52
CA MET A 1 11.46 25.23 -26.09
C MET A 1 10.61 24.03 -25.88
N LYS A 2 10.48 23.17 -26.84
CA LYS A 2 9.59 22.06 -26.70
C LYS A 2 10.08 20.97 -25.79
N LYS A 3 11.37 20.88 -25.59
CA LYS A 3 11.95 19.81 -24.82
C LYS A 3 11.62 19.85 -23.35
N LEU A 4 11.27 21.01 -22.89
CA LEU A 4 10.91 21.16 -21.50
C LEU A 4 9.76 20.26 -21.07
N LEU A 5 8.81 20.11 -21.95
CA LEU A 5 7.66 19.29 -21.63
C LEU A 5 8.00 17.83 -21.42
N LEU A 6 8.94 17.34 -22.18
CA LEU A 6 9.34 15.96 -22.03
C LEU A 6 9.95 15.69 -20.70
N ILE A 7 10.74 16.59 -20.20
CA ILE A 7 11.39 16.42 -18.92
C ILE A 7 10.37 16.34 -17.80
N LEU A 8 9.33 17.13 -17.90
CA LEU A 8 8.28 17.13 -16.92
C LEU A 8 7.58 15.77 -16.85
N ALA A 9 7.29 15.22 -17.99
CA ALA A 9 6.62 13.93 -18.04
C ALA A 9 7.45 12.84 -17.37
N THR A 10 8.75 12.88 -17.58
CA THR A 10 9.64 11.91 -16.98
C THR A 10 9.62 12.00 -15.46
N THR A 11 9.59 13.22 -14.94
CA THR A 11 9.56 13.42 -13.50
C THR A 11 8.32 12.80 -12.88
N LEU A 12 7.18 12.96 -13.52
CA LEU A 12 5.94 12.36 -13.01
C LEU A 12 6.00 10.84 -12.98
N ALA A 13 6.60 10.27 -14.00
CA ALA A 13 6.71 8.82 -14.04
C ALA A 13 7.57 8.30 -12.90
N VAL A 14 8.63 9.01 -12.55
CA VAL A 14 9.48 8.61 -11.45
C VAL A 14 8.72 8.64 -10.13
N MET A 15 7.89 9.65 -9.93
CA MET A 15 7.13 9.74 -8.69
C MET A 15 6.15 8.60 -8.55
N ALA A 16 5.51 8.20 -9.64
CA ALA A 16 4.56 7.10 -9.60
C ALA A 16 5.22 5.80 -9.20
N ALA A 17 6.50 5.62 -9.50
CA ALA A 17 7.20 4.41 -9.18
C ALA A 17 7.61 4.29 -7.72
N ASP A 18 7.47 5.36 -6.95
CA ASP A 18 7.93 5.36 -5.56
C ASP A 18 7.15 4.41 -4.66
N ALA A 19 5.95 4.02 -5.03
CA ALA A 19 5.18 3.07 -4.24
C ALA A 19 5.63 1.63 -4.45
N ALA A 20 6.34 1.35 -5.54
CA ALA A 20 6.78 -0.02 -5.82
C ALA A 20 7.88 -0.44 -4.87
N GLY A 21 7.92 -1.72 -4.52
CA GLY A 21 8.96 -2.27 -3.67
C GLY A 21 8.39 -2.99 -2.48
N GLU A 22 9.27 -3.28 -1.53
CA GLU A 22 8.87 -3.97 -0.30
C GLU A 22 8.84 -3.01 0.86
N TRP A 23 7.79 -3.14 1.65
CA TRP A 23 7.54 -2.23 2.75
C TRP A 23 7.17 -3.00 4.00
N LYS A 24 7.52 -2.44 5.15
CA LYS A 24 7.11 -2.99 6.43
C LYS A 24 6.19 -1.97 7.10
N ALA A 25 4.97 -2.36 7.34
CA ALA A 25 3.98 -1.49 7.95
C ALA A 25 3.74 -1.92 9.39
N THR A 26 3.57 -0.94 10.27
CA THR A 26 3.28 -1.20 11.67
C THR A 26 2.10 -0.35 12.09
N ALA A 27 1.33 -0.88 13.02
CA ALA A 27 0.19 -0.17 13.60
C ALA A 27 0.05 -0.56 15.05
N GLU A 28 -0.53 0.33 15.83
CA GLU A 28 -0.82 0.04 17.23
C GLU A 28 -2.26 -0.38 17.35
N GLY A 29 -2.48 -1.59 17.85
CA GLY A 29 -3.81 -2.11 18.04
C GLY A 29 -4.11 -2.28 19.51
N PRO A 30 -5.32 -2.72 19.84
CA PRO A 30 -5.71 -2.89 21.24
C PRO A 30 -4.88 -3.93 21.98
N ASN A 31 -4.31 -4.87 21.27
CA ASN A 31 -3.50 -5.93 21.89
C ASN A 31 -2.01 -5.76 21.64
N GLY A 32 -1.57 -4.56 21.27
CA GLY A 32 -0.17 -4.29 21.02
C GLY A 32 0.10 -3.97 19.57
N ALA A 33 1.38 -3.95 19.23
CA ALA A 33 1.78 -3.57 17.88
C ALA A 33 1.50 -4.70 16.89
N MET A 34 1.06 -4.31 15.69
CA MET A 34 0.82 -5.24 14.60
C MET A 34 1.78 -4.92 13.47
N GLU A 35 2.21 -5.95 12.76
CA GLU A 35 3.12 -5.79 11.63
C GLU A 35 2.55 -6.46 10.39
N ARG A 36 2.83 -5.84 9.25
CA ARG A 36 2.44 -6.39 7.97
C ARG A 36 3.48 -6.00 6.94
N THR A 37 3.88 -6.93 6.11
CA THR A 37 4.78 -6.61 5.01
C THR A 37 3.97 -6.47 3.74
N LEU A 38 4.43 -5.57 2.88
CA LEU A 38 3.77 -5.29 1.62
C LEU A 38 4.80 -5.44 0.51
N SER A 39 4.42 -6.15 -0.54
CA SER A 39 5.24 -6.25 -1.73
C SER A 39 4.42 -5.65 -2.86
N LEU A 40 4.78 -4.46 -3.31
CA LEU A 40 3.97 -3.69 -4.23
C LEU A 40 4.62 -3.55 -5.59
N LYS A 41 3.80 -3.62 -6.63
CA LYS A 41 4.22 -3.39 -8.01
C LYS A 41 3.29 -2.37 -8.62
N VAL A 42 3.85 -1.48 -9.40
CA VAL A 42 3.09 -0.43 -10.07
C VAL A 42 3.22 -0.60 -11.56
N ASP A 43 2.08 -0.60 -12.25
CA ASP A 43 2.05 -0.71 -13.70
C ASP A 43 1.07 0.37 -14.20
N GLY A 44 1.60 1.53 -14.54
CA GLY A 44 0.76 2.66 -14.90
C GLY A 44 -0.02 3.14 -13.68
N SER A 45 -1.32 3.05 -13.74
CA SER A 45 -2.17 3.42 -12.62
C SER A 45 -2.65 2.20 -11.83
N LYS A 46 -2.11 1.03 -12.14
CA LYS A 46 -2.53 -0.21 -11.49
C LYS A 46 -1.54 -0.61 -10.44
N LEU A 47 -2.03 -0.96 -9.27
CA LEU A 47 -1.22 -1.40 -8.15
C LEU A 47 -1.51 -2.88 -7.90
N THR A 48 -0.46 -3.71 -7.85
CA THR A 48 -0.61 -5.13 -7.59
C THR A 48 0.42 -5.55 -6.55
N GLY A 49 0.29 -6.78 -6.07
CA GLY A 49 1.24 -7.32 -5.13
C GLY A 49 0.56 -8.16 -4.07
N GLU A 50 1.23 -8.25 -2.92
CA GLU A 50 0.76 -9.10 -1.83
C GLU A 50 1.05 -8.42 -0.50
N THR A 51 0.29 -8.83 0.52
CA THR A 51 0.59 -8.46 1.89
C THR A 51 0.74 -9.73 2.71
N VAL A 52 1.59 -9.67 3.73
CA VAL A 52 1.81 -10.80 4.62
C VAL A 52 1.79 -10.31 6.06
N SER A 53 1.04 -10.99 6.90
CA SER A 53 1.08 -10.72 8.34
C SER A 53 1.07 -12.04 9.08
N SER A 54 1.63 -12.04 10.30
CA SER A 54 1.63 -13.25 11.11
C SER A 54 0.23 -13.66 11.54
N PHE A 55 -0.69 -12.72 11.57
CA PHE A 55 -2.04 -12.96 12.03
C PHE A 55 -2.94 -13.51 10.92
N ILE A 56 -2.89 -12.90 9.75
CA ILE A 56 -3.77 -13.25 8.64
C ILE A 56 -3.10 -14.16 7.62
N GLY A 57 -1.78 -14.07 7.51
CA GLY A 57 -1.03 -14.78 6.50
C GLY A 57 -0.90 -13.95 5.24
N LYS A 58 -0.81 -14.60 4.11
CA LYS A 58 -0.55 -13.97 2.83
C LYS A 58 -1.87 -13.64 2.13
N SER A 59 -1.98 -12.42 1.63
CA SER A 59 -3.16 -11.97 0.90
C SER A 59 -2.73 -11.25 -0.37
N VAL A 60 -3.42 -11.53 -1.46
CA VAL A 60 -3.14 -10.86 -2.73
C VAL A 60 -3.90 -9.54 -2.77
N ILE A 61 -3.25 -8.51 -3.30
CA ILE A 61 -3.87 -7.20 -3.44
C ILE A 61 -4.90 -7.25 -4.57
N GLU A 62 -6.09 -6.74 -4.28
CA GLU A 62 -7.21 -6.68 -5.22
C GLU A 62 -7.58 -5.23 -5.48
N GLU A 63 -8.03 -4.96 -6.70
CA GLU A 63 -8.56 -3.65 -7.07
C GLU A 63 -7.60 -2.50 -6.76
N GLY A 64 -6.31 -2.75 -6.94
CA GLY A 64 -5.30 -1.75 -6.62
C GLY A 64 -5.21 -0.66 -7.66
N LYS A 65 -5.18 0.59 -7.21
CA LYS A 65 -5.05 1.76 -8.06
C LYS A 65 -4.10 2.74 -7.42
N ILE A 66 -3.35 3.43 -8.24
CA ILE A 66 -2.45 4.47 -7.76
C ILE A 66 -2.58 5.69 -8.64
N ASP A 67 -2.61 6.86 -8.00
CA ASP A 67 -2.73 8.13 -8.69
C ASP A 67 -1.78 9.11 -7.99
N GLY A 68 -0.63 9.37 -8.60
CA GLY A 68 0.39 10.21 -7.98
C GLY A 68 0.92 9.54 -6.72
N ASP A 69 0.76 10.19 -5.59
CA ASP A 69 1.22 9.67 -4.30
C ASP A 69 0.18 8.83 -3.59
N SER A 70 -1.05 8.86 -4.04
CA SER A 70 -2.16 8.23 -3.34
C SER A 70 -2.52 6.91 -3.98
N PHE A 71 -2.89 5.93 -3.16
CA PHE A 71 -3.29 4.63 -3.70
C PHE A 71 -4.37 4.00 -2.85
N THR A 72 -5.09 3.07 -3.46
CA THR A 72 -6.10 2.28 -2.76
C THR A 72 -5.98 0.85 -3.21
N PHE A 73 -6.32 -0.07 -2.33
CA PHE A 73 -6.44 -1.48 -2.69
C PHE A 73 -7.27 -2.19 -1.63
N ALA A 74 -7.54 -3.45 -1.88
CA ALA A 74 -8.27 -4.27 -0.93
C ALA A 74 -7.60 -5.64 -0.87
N ILE A 75 -7.79 -6.31 0.25
CA ILE A 75 -7.41 -7.70 0.38
C ILE A 75 -8.59 -8.48 0.95
N THR A 76 -8.60 -9.78 0.73
CA THR A 76 -9.58 -10.65 1.35
C THR A 76 -8.85 -11.49 2.39
N ALA A 77 -9.20 -11.28 3.64
CA ALA A 77 -8.58 -12.01 4.74
C ALA A 77 -9.48 -13.16 5.14
N LYS A 78 -8.87 -14.32 5.41
CA LYS A 78 -9.61 -15.49 5.85
C LYS A 78 -9.27 -15.74 7.31
N ILE A 79 -10.25 -15.53 8.17
CA ILE A 79 -10.06 -15.67 9.61
C ILE A 79 -11.11 -16.66 10.11
N GLN A 80 -10.66 -17.84 10.61
CA GLN A 80 -11.55 -18.84 11.17
C GLN A 80 -12.72 -19.19 10.24
N ASP A 81 -12.43 -19.50 8.98
CA ASP A 81 -13.42 -19.87 7.98
C ASP A 81 -14.32 -18.73 7.53
N ASN A 82 -14.09 -17.53 8.00
CA ASN A 82 -14.82 -16.36 7.53
C ASN A 82 -13.94 -15.52 6.63
N GLU A 83 -14.51 -15.08 5.51
CA GLU A 83 -13.79 -14.16 4.62
C GLU A 83 -14.21 -12.75 4.90
N MET A 84 -13.23 -11.87 4.93
CA MET A 84 -13.46 -10.48 5.27
C MET A 84 -12.66 -9.62 4.32
N LYS A 85 -13.32 -8.65 3.69
CA LYS A 85 -12.65 -7.75 2.79
C LYS A 85 -12.16 -6.52 3.56
N ILE A 86 -10.88 -6.22 3.41
CA ILE A 86 -10.27 -5.09 4.09
C ILE A 86 -9.83 -4.08 3.05
N ALA A 87 -10.34 -2.86 3.15
CA ALA A 87 -10.00 -1.80 2.23
C ALA A 87 -8.84 -0.99 2.79
N TYR A 88 -7.89 -0.64 1.93
CA TYR A 88 -6.74 0.15 2.31
C TYR A 88 -6.67 1.42 1.48
N LYS A 89 -6.32 2.52 2.12
CA LYS A 89 -5.97 3.76 1.45
C LYS A 89 -4.59 4.16 1.93
N GLY A 90 -3.76 4.61 1.03
CA GLY A 90 -2.41 4.99 1.42
C GLY A 90 -1.90 6.17 0.65
N LYS A 91 -0.80 6.70 1.15
CA LYS A 91 -0.12 7.81 0.53
C LYS A 91 1.37 7.70 0.78
N VAL A 92 2.15 7.87 -0.27
CA VAL A 92 3.60 7.91 -0.17
C VAL A 92 3.98 9.28 0.38
N THR A 93 4.65 9.29 1.53
CA THR A 93 4.97 10.55 2.22
C THR A 93 6.43 10.94 2.09
N GLY A 94 7.26 10.03 1.61
CA GLY A 94 8.67 10.31 1.41
C GLY A 94 9.30 9.23 0.58
N LYS A 95 10.60 9.30 0.42
CA LYS A 95 11.32 8.33 -0.40
C LYS A 95 11.17 6.90 0.15
N ASP A 96 11.21 6.76 1.45
CA ASP A 96 11.16 5.45 2.09
C ASP A 96 10.05 5.34 3.12
N THR A 97 9.05 6.21 3.03
CA THR A 97 7.95 6.20 4.00
C THR A 97 6.60 6.33 3.31
N MET A 98 5.59 5.72 3.91
CA MET A 98 4.21 5.89 3.47
C MET A 98 3.29 5.64 4.65
N THR A 99 2.08 6.17 4.57
CA THR A 99 1.05 5.92 5.57
C THR A 99 -0.11 5.21 4.89
N LEU A 100 -0.79 4.36 5.65
CA LEU A 100 -1.96 3.64 5.16
C LEU A 100 -3.04 3.64 6.23
N THR A 101 -4.27 3.52 5.78
CA THR A 101 -5.41 3.33 6.68
C THR A 101 -6.18 2.13 6.18
N SER A 102 -6.44 1.17 7.06
CA SER A 102 -7.28 0.03 6.71
C SER A 102 -8.64 0.17 7.37
N GLU A 103 -9.68 -0.27 6.67
CA GLU A 103 -11.05 -0.19 7.17
C GLU A 103 -11.70 -1.56 7.14
N VAL A 104 -12.24 -1.98 8.28
CA VAL A 104 -12.94 -3.24 8.43
C VAL A 104 -14.14 -3.00 9.31
N GLY A 105 -15.33 -3.26 8.79
CA GLY A 105 -16.54 -3.21 9.59
C GLY A 105 -16.77 -1.90 10.32
N GLY A 106 -16.41 -0.80 9.70
CA GLY A 106 -16.60 0.52 10.31
C GLY A 106 -15.47 1.00 11.18
N ASN A 107 -14.46 0.17 11.38
CA ASN A 107 -13.28 0.55 12.17
C ASN A 107 -12.11 0.85 11.26
N SER A 108 -11.31 1.84 11.66
CA SER A 108 -10.13 2.24 10.90
C SER A 108 -8.88 2.02 11.72
N ILE A 109 -7.83 1.58 11.05
CA ILE A 109 -6.52 1.39 11.67
C ILE A 109 -5.49 2.13 10.84
N GLU A 110 -4.68 2.93 11.49
CA GLU A 110 -3.63 3.69 10.84
C GLU A 110 -2.31 2.91 10.88
N TRP A 111 -1.66 2.82 9.73
CA TRP A 111 -0.39 2.13 9.59
C TRP A 111 0.67 3.08 9.10
N LYS A 112 1.89 2.88 9.57
CA LYS A 112 3.05 3.58 9.05
C LYS A 112 3.99 2.55 8.45
N ALA A 113 4.43 2.81 7.24
CA ALA A 113 5.28 1.86 6.54
C ALA A 113 6.61 2.49 6.17
N THR A 114 7.65 1.67 6.22
CA THR A 114 8.98 2.07 5.77
C THR A 114 9.46 1.04 4.77
N ARG A 115 10.32 1.49 3.87
CA ARG A 115 10.84 0.63 2.82
C ARG A 115 11.86 -0.35 3.39
N VAL A 116 11.75 -1.59 2.94
CA VAL A 116 12.68 -2.65 3.33
C VAL A 116 13.77 -2.73 2.28
N LYS A 117 15.00 -2.81 2.73
CA LYS A 117 16.13 -2.92 1.81
C LYS A 117 16.57 -4.33 1.58
#